data_3383ee5f387f8906664220cf50f358bd
#
_entry.id   3383ee5f387f8906664220cf50f358bd
#
_cell.length_a   1.000
_cell.length_b   1.000
_cell.length_c   1.000
_cell.angle_alpha   90.00
_cell.angle_beta   90.00
_cell.angle_gamma   90.00
#
_symmetry.space_group_name_H-M   'P 1'
#
loop_
_entity.id
_entity.type
_entity.pdbx_description
1 polymer ?
#
loop_
_entity_poly.entity_id
_entity_poly.type
_entity_poly.pdbx_seq_one_letter_code
_entity_poly.pdbx_strand_id
1 'polypeptide(L)'
;MRNKKDWTQLMEKLVISVGVTGSRITREQTPYIPITAAEIAQSGIEAWRAGASVLHIHVRDPKTGLGTQNYEIFKEVVDRIRGETDAILCLTTSGIPGRNLEFRERLVPLTFQPELVSFDAGSVNMRENVFLNPPEFLEL
;
A
#
# COMPACT_ATOMS: atom_id res chain seq x y z
N MET A 1 7.51 14.22 47.98
CA MET A 1 8.23 14.62 46.75
C MET A 1 7.91 13.60 45.68
N ARG A 2 7.12 13.96 44.66
CA ARG A 2 6.85 13.07 43.52
C ARG A 2 8.10 13.03 42.63
N ASN A 3 8.71 11.84 42.50
CA ASN A 3 9.78 11.61 41.53
C ASN A 3 9.29 12.05 40.15
N LYS A 4 9.91 13.05 39.52
CA LYS A 4 9.70 13.36 38.12
C LYS A 4 10.22 12.16 37.36
N LYS A 5 9.31 11.30 36.88
CA LYS A 5 9.67 10.26 35.92
C LYS A 5 10.29 10.97 34.72
N ASP A 6 11.49 10.58 34.38
CA ASP A 6 12.18 11.07 33.19
C ASP A 6 11.46 10.51 31.96
N TRP A 7 10.54 11.30 31.40
CA TRP A 7 9.74 10.94 30.23
C TRP A 7 10.60 10.78 28.98
N THR A 8 11.86 11.22 28.99
CA THR A 8 12.78 11.07 27.86
C THR A 8 13.24 9.62 27.68
N GLN A 9 13.15 8.78 28.71
CA GLN A 9 13.47 7.33 28.64
C GLN A 9 12.29 6.46 28.18
N LEU A 10 11.09 7.01 28.05
CA LEU A 10 9.86 6.28 27.69
C LEU A 10 9.34 6.66 26.29
N MET A 11 10.12 7.34 25.47
CA MET A 11 9.72 7.61 24.10
C MET A 11 9.87 6.32 23.26
N GLU A 12 8.80 5.53 23.23
CA GLU A 12 8.66 4.47 22.23
C GLU A 12 8.72 5.10 20.84
N LYS A 13 9.46 4.45 19.92
CA LYS A 13 9.55 4.91 18.54
C LYS A 13 8.17 4.81 17.89
N LEU A 14 7.69 5.92 17.36
CA LEU A 14 6.47 5.94 16.57
C LEU A 14 6.76 5.42 15.16
N VAL A 15 5.99 4.43 14.70
CA VAL A 15 5.99 3.99 13.32
C VAL A 15 4.92 4.76 12.55
N ILE A 16 5.34 5.52 11.54
CA ILE A 16 4.44 6.26 10.64
C ILE A 16 4.27 5.45 9.36
N SER A 17 3.05 4.99 9.10
CA SER A 17 2.69 4.32 7.87
C SER A 17 1.86 5.25 6.98
N VAL A 18 2.23 5.35 5.70
CA VAL A 18 1.57 6.21 4.73
C VAL A 18 0.98 5.37 3.58
N GLY A 19 -0.33 5.53 3.34
CA GLY A 19 -0.99 5.03 2.14
C GLY A 19 -0.88 6.05 1.01
N VAL A 20 -0.09 5.76 -0.02
CA VAL A 20 0.28 6.72 -1.05
C VAL A 20 -0.87 7.04 -2.01
N THR A 21 -1.65 6.05 -2.46
CA THR A 21 -2.68 6.29 -3.48
C THR A 21 -3.98 5.51 -3.28
N GLY A 22 -3.96 4.26 -2.76
CA GLY A 22 -5.14 3.41 -2.74
C GLY A 22 -5.64 3.04 -4.14
N SER A 23 -6.82 2.42 -4.25
CA SER A 23 -7.34 1.88 -5.51
C SER A 23 -8.64 2.52 -6.01
N ARG A 24 -9.29 3.38 -5.22
CA ARG A 24 -10.68 3.82 -5.47
C ARG A 24 -10.84 5.29 -5.81
N ILE A 25 -9.98 6.16 -5.26
CA ILE A 25 -10.08 7.61 -5.46
C ILE A 25 -9.69 7.96 -6.89
N THR A 26 -10.40 8.87 -7.53
CA THR A 26 -10.14 9.32 -8.91
C THR A 26 -9.62 10.76 -8.93
N ARG A 27 -9.06 11.18 -10.08
CA ARG A 27 -8.63 12.58 -10.27
C ARG A 27 -9.78 13.57 -10.28
N GLU A 28 -11.00 13.13 -10.54
CA GLU A 28 -12.21 13.97 -10.39
C GLU A 28 -12.49 14.30 -8.93
N GLN A 29 -12.22 13.35 -8.01
CA GLN A 29 -12.40 13.55 -6.56
C GLN A 29 -11.24 14.33 -5.94
N THR A 30 -10.02 14.08 -6.42
CA THR A 30 -8.82 14.83 -6.03
C THR A 30 -7.79 14.86 -7.16
N PRO A 31 -7.41 16.05 -7.66
CA PRO A 31 -6.47 16.17 -8.78
C PRO A 31 -5.04 15.74 -8.42
N TYR A 32 -4.74 15.63 -7.13
CA TYR A 32 -3.39 15.35 -6.62
C TYR A 32 -3.08 13.85 -6.49
N ILE A 33 -4.05 12.96 -6.77
CA ILE A 33 -3.82 11.53 -6.62
C ILE A 33 -2.76 11.04 -7.62
N PRO A 34 -1.68 10.38 -7.16
CA PRO A 34 -0.68 9.82 -8.05
C PRO A 34 -1.26 8.59 -8.77
N ILE A 35 -1.03 8.49 -10.08
CA ILE A 35 -1.56 7.41 -10.93
C ILE A 35 -0.45 6.66 -11.65
N THR A 36 0.51 7.35 -12.26
CA THR A 36 1.62 6.69 -12.93
C THR A 36 2.61 6.09 -11.94
N ALA A 37 3.36 5.09 -12.37
CA ALA A 37 4.39 4.47 -11.52
C ALA A 37 5.39 5.52 -10.98
N ALA A 38 5.78 6.47 -11.82
CA ALA A 38 6.68 7.55 -11.43
C ALA A 38 6.06 8.47 -10.36
N GLU A 39 4.79 8.88 -10.51
CA GLU A 39 4.08 9.71 -9.53
C GLU A 39 3.92 8.98 -8.20
N ILE A 40 3.56 7.68 -8.23
CA ILE A 40 3.38 6.86 -7.03
C ILE A 40 4.71 6.71 -6.28
N ALA A 41 5.79 6.37 -7.00
CA ALA A 41 7.11 6.24 -6.40
C ALA A 41 7.59 7.56 -5.81
N GLN A 42 7.46 8.67 -6.55
CA GLN A 42 7.85 9.99 -6.07
C GLN A 42 7.10 10.39 -4.80
N SER A 43 5.78 10.20 -4.75
CA SER A 43 4.98 10.45 -3.55
C SER A 43 5.42 9.60 -2.35
N GLY A 44 5.77 8.33 -2.59
CA GLY A 44 6.32 7.45 -1.54
C GLY A 44 7.66 7.95 -1.01
N ILE A 45 8.58 8.31 -1.91
CA ILE A 45 9.90 8.84 -1.56
C ILE A 45 9.78 10.16 -0.76
N GLU A 46 8.87 11.04 -1.17
CA GLU A 46 8.61 12.29 -0.43
C GLU A 46 8.03 12.03 0.96
N ALA A 47 7.11 11.07 1.08
CA ALA A 47 6.56 10.67 2.37
C ALA A 47 7.65 10.09 3.30
N TRP A 48 8.55 9.25 2.76
CA TRP A 48 9.71 8.74 3.51
C TRP A 48 10.64 9.87 3.96
N ARG A 49 10.97 10.82 3.08
CA ARG A 49 11.78 12.00 3.42
C ARG A 49 11.13 12.87 4.49
N ALA A 50 9.80 12.86 4.57
CA ALA A 50 9.04 13.53 5.61
C ALA A 50 8.96 12.75 6.94
N GLY A 51 9.52 11.52 7.01
CA GLY A 51 9.62 10.70 8.21
C GLY A 51 8.72 9.47 8.25
N ALA A 52 8.05 9.10 7.16
CA ALA A 52 7.33 7.84 7.08
C ALA A 52 8.30 6.66 7.09
N SER A 53 7.99 5.63 7.89
CA SER A 53 8.78 4.40 7.99
C SER A 53 8.22 3.29 7.10
N VAL A 54 6.91 3.28 6.88
CA VAL A 54 6.20 2.27 6.09
C VAL A 54 5.44 2.94 4.96
N LEU A 55 5.61 2.42 3.75
CA LEU A 55 4.89 2.89 2.57
C LEU A 55 3.92 1.80 2.12
N HIS A 56 2.61 2.06 2.29
CA HIS A 56 1.57 1.18 1.76
C HIS A 56 1.25 1.54 0.31
N ILE A 57 1.54 0.60 -0.59
CA ILE A 57 1.54 0.84 -2.03
C ILE A 57 0.41 0.06 -2.71
N HIS A 58 -0.41 0.79 -3.45
CA HIS A 58 -1.22 0.30 -4.56
C HIS A 58 -0.61 0.82 -5.85
N VAL A 59 -0.83 0.12 -6.96
CA VAL A 59 -0.49 0.64 -8.28
C VAL A 59 -1.74 0.83 -9.12
N ARG A 60 -1.65 1.68 -10.13
CA ARG A 60 -2.78 2.07 -10.96
C ARG A 60 -2.44 1.93 -12.43
N ASP A 61 -3.42 1.55 -13.22
CA ASP A 61 -3.31 1.59 -14.67
C ASP A 61 -3.29 3.06 -15.13
N PRO A 62 -2.22 3.52 -15.78
CA PRO A 62 -2.09 4.92 -16.17
C PRO A 62 -3.11 5.38 -17.23
N LYS A 63 -3.74 4.44 -17.97
CA LYS A 63 -4.75 4.74 -18.99
C LYS A 63 -6.13 4.97 -18.36
N THR A 64 -6.48 4.19 -17.37
CA THR A 64 -7.81 4.22 -16.74
C THR A 64 -7.82 4.93 -15.39
N GLY A 65 -6.67 5.09 -14.76
CA GLY A 65 -6.55 5.59 -13.39
C GLY A 65 -7.03 4.61 -12.31
N LEU A 66 -7.51 3.44 -12.68
CA LEU A 66 -8.02 2.43 -11.75
C LEU A 66 -6.89 1.59 -11.16
N GLY A 67 -7.14 1.02 -9.97
CA GLY A 67 -6.22 0.06 -9.37
C GLY A 67 -5.93 -1.13 -10.29
N THR A 68 -4.71 -1.65 -10.24
CA THR A 68 -4.29 -2.81 -11.04
C THR A 68 -3.34 -3.69 -10.23
N GLN A 69 -3.18 -4.96 -10.66
CA GLN A 69 -2.16 -5.88 -10.15
C GLN A 69 -1.09 -6.17 -11.22
N ASN A 70 -0.87 -5.21 -12.13
CA ASN A 70 0.10 -5.36 -13.20
C ASN A 70 1.53 -5.44 -12.63
N TYR A 71 2.23 -6.53 -12.96
CA TYR A 71 3.59 -6.82 -12.50
C TYR A 71 4.59 -5.71 -12.87
N GLU A 72 4.59 -5.25 -14.12
CA GLU A 72 5.58 -4.27 -14.59
C GLU A 72 5.41 -2.91 -13.90
N ILE A 73 4.18 -2.52 -13.60
CA ILE A 73 3.91 -1.28 -12.88
C ILE A 73 4.37 -1.39 -11.42
N PHE A 74 4.09 -2.53 -10.75
CA PHE A 74 4.64 -2.79 -9.41
C PHE A 74 6.17 -2.78 -9.43
N LYS A 75 6.77 -3.47 -10.40
CA LYS A 75 8.23 -3.53 -10.54
C LYS A 75 8.83 -2.14 -10.62
N GLU A 76 8.30 -1.27 -11.48
CA GLU A 76 8.81 0.09 -11.64
C GLU A 76 8.70 0.89 -10.34
N VAL A 77 7.55 0.82 -9.64
CA VAL A 77 7.34 1.54 -8.36
C VAL A 77 8.31 1.03 -7.29
N VAL A 78 8.41 -0.29 -7.13
CA VAL A 78 9.27 -0.92 -6.11
C VAL A 78 10.74 -0.60 -6.37
N ASP A 79 11.20 -0.73 -7.62
CA ASP A 79 12.60 -0.47 -7.98
C ASP A 79 12.97 1.00 -7.70
N ARG A 80 12.08 1.94 -8.05
CA ARG A 80 12.32 3.38 -7.79
C ARG A 80 12.39 3.69 -6.30
N ILE A 81 11.45 3.16 -5.50
CA ILE A 81 11.43 3.42 -4.05
C ILE A 81 12.65 2.80 -3.39
N ARG A 82 12.97 1.53 -3.69
CA ARG A 82 14.14 0.83 -3.12
C ARG A 82 15.47 1.44 -3.55
N GLY A 83 15.52 2.05 -4.72
CA GLY A 83 16.72 2.74 -5.20
C GLY A 83 17.05 4.03 -4.45
N GLU A 84 16.07 4.64 -3.78
CA GLU A 84 16.24 5.94 -3.11
C GLU A 84 15.98 5.92 -1.59
N THR A 85 15.40 4.82 -1.06
CA THR A 85 14.97 4.75 0.34
C THR A 85 15.25 3.39 0.97
N ASP A 86 15.28 3.37 2.30
CA ASP A 86 15.22 2.16 3.13
C ASP A 86 13.82 1.97 3.76
N ALA A 87 12.79 2.56 3.18
CA ALA A 87 11.42 2.43 3.65
C ALA A 87 10.96 0.97 3.62
N ILE A 88 10.21 0.58 4.64
CA ILE A 88 9.50 -0.71 4.66
C ILE A 88 8.35 -0.64 3.67
N LEU A 89 8.35 -1.54 2.69
CA LEU A 89 7.26 -1.64 1.72
C LEU A 89 6.14 -2.55 2.25
N CYS A 90 4.93 -2.03 2.28
CA CYS A 90 3.70 -2.77 2.52
C CYS A 90 2.92 -2.83 1.21
N LEU A 91 3.03 -3.92 0.45
CA LEU A 91 2.33 -4.02 -0.83
C LEU A 91 0.91 -4.56 -0.65
N THR A 92 -0.02 -4.05 -1.46
CA THR A 92 -1.41 -4.47 -1.40
C THR A 92 -1.62 -5.85 -1.99
N THR A 93 -2.41 -6.69 -1.32
CA THR A 93 -3.00 -7.91 -1.88
C THR A 93 -4.49 -7.75 -2.14
N SER A 94 -5.01 -6.53 -2.06
CA SER A 94 -6.42 -6.26 -2.32
C SER A 94 -6.75 -6.48 -3.80
N GLY A 95 -7.96 -6.97 -4.04
CA GLY A 95 -8.50 -7.01 -5.40
C GLY A 95 -8.76 -5.61 -5.96
N ILE A 96 -9.12 -5.56 -7.23
CA ILE A 96 -9.55 -4.33 -7.90
C ILE A 96 -11.05 -4.18 -7.67
N PRO A 97 -11.54 -3.03 -7.17
CA PRO A 97 -12.97 -2.80 -6.99
C PRO A 97 -13.76 -3.06 -8.26
N GLY A 98 -14.83 -3.87 -8.15
CA GLY A 98 -15.69 -4.21 -9.28
C GLY A 98 -15.11 -5.24 -10.26
N ARG A 99 -13.95 -5.83 -9.96
CA ARG A 99 -13.37 -6.94 -10.74
C ARG A 99 -13.12 -8.14 -9.83
N ASN A 100 -13.60 -9.30 -10.24
CA ASN A 100 -13.24 -10.57 -9.61
C ASN A 100 -11.90 -11.01 -10.17
N LEU A 101 -10.82 -10.65 -9.48
CA LEU A 101 -9.49 -11.17 -9.80
C LEU A 101 -9.35 -12.58 -9.26
N GLU A 102 -8.66 -13.43 -10.01
CA GLU A 102 -8.17 -14.69 -9.49
C GLU A 102 -7.26 -14.45 -8.27
N PHE A 103 -7.33 -15.34 -7.29
CA PHE A 103 -6.53 -15.16 -6.05
C PHE A 103 -5.05 -14.99 -6.33
N ARG A 104 -4.51 -15.76 -7.30
CA ARG A 104 -3.11 -15.67 -7.72
C ARG A 104 -2.73 -14.29 -8.29
N GLU A 105 -3.65 -13.63 -9.01
CA GLU A 105 -3.41 -12.28 -9.51
C GLU A 105 -3.28 -11.27 -8.37
N ARG A 106 -4.05 -11.46 -7.30
CA ARG A 106 -3.97 -10.62 -6.10
C ARG A 106 -2.63 -10.77 -5.37
N LEU A 107 -1.95 -11.91 -5.54
CA LEU A 107 -0.68 -12.23 -4.88
C LEU A 107 0.55 -11.84 -5.71
N VAL A 108 0.38 -11.24 -6.89
CA VAL A 108 1.50 -10.73 -7.71
C VAL A 108 2.48 -9.86 -6.91
N PRO A 109 2.04 -8.98 -5.99
CA PRO A 109 2.97 -8.16 -5.21
C PRO A 109 3.94 -8.94 -4.32
N LEU A 110 3.62 -10.19 -3.93
CA LEU A 110 4.53 -11.02 -3.13
C LEU A 110 5.80 -11.40 -3.89
N THR A 111 5.77 -11.42 -5.23
CA THR A 111 6.95 -11.72 -6.05
C THR A 111 8.09 -10.72 -5.85
N PHE A 112 7.80 -9.53 -5.33
CA PHE A 112 8.79 -8.49 -5.00
C PHE A 112 9.38 -8.63 -3.60
N GLN A 113 8.98 -9.65 -2.85
CA GLN A 113 9.45 -9.92 -1.48
C GLN A 113 9.40 -8.66 -0.60
N PRO A 114 8.22 -8.02 -0.45
CA PRO A 114 8.07 -6.89 0.42
C PRO A 114 8.18 -7.30 1.89
N GLU A 115 8.56 -6.38 2.76
CA GLU A 115 8.64 -6.62 4.21
C GLU A 115 7.26 -6.84 4.83
N LEU A 116 6.22 -6.22 4.25
CA LEU A 116 4.84 -6.35 4.68
C LEU A 116 3.90 -6.48 3.47
N VAL A 117 2.78 -7.14 3.68
CA VAL A 117 1.64 -7.15 2.76
C VAL A 117 0.35 -6.86 3.52
N SER A 118 -0.65 -6.31 2.84
CA SER A 118 -1.97 -6.22 3.44
C SER A 118 -2.61 -7.60 3.55
N PHE A 119 -3.26 -7.89 4.68
CA PHE A 119 -3.96 -9.14 4.92
C PHE A 119 -5.29 -8.86 5.63
N ASP A 120 -6.39 -9.06 4.91
CA ASP A 120 -7.73 -8.97 5.46
C ASP A 120 -8.21 -10.38 5.80
N ALA A 121 -8.29 -10.71 7.09
CA ALA A 121 -8.55 -12.06 7.61
C ALA A 121 -10.03 -12.49 7.49
N GLY A 122 -10.69 -12.12 6.42
CA GLY A 122 -12.08 -12.48 6.12
C GLY A 122 -12.73 -11.54 5.13
N SER A 123 -13.89 -11.94 4.61
CA SER A 123 -14.67 -11.13 3.69
C SER A 123 -15.30 -9.93 4.38
N VAL A 124 -15.30 -8.79 3.73
CA VAL A 124 -15.80 -7.52 4.27
C VAL A 124 -16.80 -6.88 3.31
N ASN A 125 -17.94 -6.41 3.85
CA ASN A 125 -18.88 -5.61 3.08
C ASN A 125 -18.33 -4.22 2.87
N MET A 126 -18.05 -3.87 1.60
CA MET A 126 -17.59 -2.55 1.21
C MET A 126 -18.69 -1.84 0.40
N ARG A 127 -19.54 -1.08 1.08
CA ARG A 127 -20.71 -0.42 0.48
C ARG A 127 -21.62 -1.45 -0.22
N GLU A 128 -21.73 -1.37 -1.54
CA GLU A 128 -22.58 -2.24 -2.38
C GLU A 128 -21.87 -3.53 -2.83
N ASN A 129 -20.58 -3.66 -2.55
CA ASN A 129 -19.78 -4.81 -2.96
C ASN A 129 -19.24 -5.57 -1.76
N VAL A 130 -19.12 -6.88 -1.89
CA VAL A 130 -18.38 -7.70 -0.93
C VAL A 130 -16.94 -7.85 -1.39
N PHE A 131 -16.01 -7.50 -0.52
CA PHE A 131 -14.61 -7.82 -0.71
C PHE A 131 -14.37 -9.24 -0.20
N LEU A 132 -14.19 -10.17 -1.12
CA LEU A 132 -14.11 -11.59 -0.82
C LEU A 132 -12.70 -12.01 -0.41
N ASN A 133 -12.59 -12.54 0.79
CA ASN A 133 -11.41 -13.25 1.31
C ASN A 133 -11.91 -14.57 1.92
N PRO A 134 -12.21 -15.58 1.09
CA PRO A 134 -12.66 -16.87 1.59
C PRO A 134 -11.49 -17.67 2.17
N PRO A 135 -11.75 -18.72 2.96
CA PRO A 135 -10.70 -19.53 3.58
C PRO A 135 -9.64 -20.02 2.60
N GLU A 136 -10.04 -20.43 1.42
CA GLU A 136 -9.12 -20.93 0.38
C GLU A 136 -8.10 -19.87 -0.09
N PHE A 137 -8.44 -18.58 0.01
CA PHE A 137 -7.50 -17.48 -0.26
C PHE A 137 -6.59 -17.21 0.93
N LEU A 138 -7.10 -17.36 2.15
CA LEU A 138 -6.34 -17.08 3.37
C LEU A 138 -5.29 -18.15 3.69
N GLU A 139 -5.39 -19.32 3.04
CA GLU A 139 -4.48 -20.47 3.19
C GLU A 139 -3.40 -20.55 2.10
N LEU A 140 -3.42 -19.63 1.11
CA LEU A 140 -2.42 -19.56 0.05
C LEU A 140 -1.11 -18.93 0.54
#